data_0095a4f215552271cc338b90515f95a6
#
_entry.id   0095a4f215552271cc338b90515f95a6
#
_cell.length_a   1.000
_cell.length_b   1.000
_cell.length_c   1.000
_cell.angle_alpha   90.00
_cell.angle_beta   90.00
_cell.angle_gamma   90.00
#
_symmetry.space_group_name_H-M   'P 1'
#
loop_
_entity.id
_entity.type
_entity.pdbx_description
1 polymer ?
#
loop_
_entity_poly.entity_id
_entity_poly.type
_entity_poly.pdbx_seq_one_letter_code
_entity_poly.pdbx_strand_id
1 'polypeptide(L)'
;CVEGWSLVIPWVGFPLQALLKQVEPLGSAKFVEFITHMDPATMPGLRQPFLDWPYSEGLRLDEALHPLTIMAVGLYGEELPNQNGAPLRLVVPWKYGFKSGKSIVRIRLTDRQPQTTWNLAQPEEYGFYANVNPDVSHPRWSQEKERRIGEFFKRRTLPFNGYAEQVAQLYTGMDLR
;
A
#
# COMPACT_ATOMS: atom_id res chain seq x y z
N CYS A 1 -8.17 -4.15 4.72
CA CYS A 1 -7.44 -3.45 5.79
C CYS A 1 -6.92 -4.46 6.81
N VAL A 2 -5.76 -4.20 7.39
CA VAL A 2 -5.20 -5.05 8.47
C VAL A 2 -6.14 -5.16 9.67
N GLU A 3 -7.02 -4.20 9.88
CA GLU A 3 -8.06 -4.21 10.92
C GLU A 3 -9.29 -5.07 10.59
N GLY A 4 -9.24 -5.87 9.53
CA GLY A 4 -10.30 -6.82 9.17
C GLY A 4 -11.54 -6.20 8.55
N TRP A 5 -11.38 -5.13 7.78
CA TRP A 5 -12.42 -4.58 6.93
C TRP A 5 -11.92 -4.29 5.51
N SER A 6 -12.81 -4.19 4.55
CA SER A 6 -12.47 -3.91 3.15
C SER A 6 -13.52 -3.01 2.50
N LEU A 7 -13.13 -2.37 1.40
CA LEU A 7 -14.03 -1.58 0.57
C LEU A 7 -13.62 -1.67 -0.90
N VAL A 8 -14.57 -1.41 -1.79
CA VAL A 8 -14.34 -1.28 -3.23
C VAL A 8 -14.48 0.18 -3.60
N ILE A 9 -13.44 0.74 -4.21
CA ILE A 9 -13.43 2.13 -4.66
C ILE A 9 -13.13 2.18 -6.15
N PRO A 10 -13.94 2.87 -6.95
CA PRO A 10 -13.65 3.13 -8.35
C PRO A 10 -12.60 4.25 -8.46
N TRP A 11 -11.33 3.86 -8.38
CA TRP A 11 -10.22 4.79 -8.51
C TRP A 11 -10.08 5.31 -9.94
N VAL A 12 -9.73 6.58 -10.07
CA VAL A 12 -9.24 7.20 -11.30
C VAL A 12 -7.73 7.35 -11.18
N GLY A 13 -6.97 6.79 -12.12
CA GLY A 13 -5.53 6.80 -12.04
C GLY A 13 -4.86 6.09 -13.23
N PHE A 14 -3.58 5.83 -13.10
CA PHE A 14 -2.77 5.19 -14.13
C PHE A 14 -1.81 4.17 -13.51
N PRO A 15 -1.38 3.12 -14.24
CA PRO A 15 -0.41 2.16 -13.75
C PRO A 15 0.92 2.83 -13.41
N LEU A 16 1.49 2.54 -12.23
CA LEU A 16 2.78 3.10 -11.81
C LEU A 16 3.90 2.78 -12.82
N GLN A 17 3.84 1.62 -13.47
CA GLN A 17 4.81 1.26 -14.52
C GLN A 17 4.90 2.28 -15.67
N ALA A 18 3.80 2.99 -15.97
CA ALA A 18 3.81 4.01 -17.02
C ALA A 18 4.74 5.19 -16.67
N LEU A 19 4.76 5.58 -15.38
CA LEU A 19 5.69 6.58 -14.87
C LEU A 19 7.13 6.03 -14.80
N LEU A 20 7.31 4.82 -14.27
CA LEU A 20 8.63 4.22 -14.11
C LEU A 20 9.35 4.01 -15.46
N LYS A 21 8.61 3.66 -16.52
CA LYS A 21 9.16 3.54 -17.86
C LYS A 21 9.70 4.85 -18.43
N GLN A 22 9.16 5.99 -18.02
CA GLN A 22 9.63 7.30 -18.48
C GLN A 22 10.95 7.75 -17.85
N VAL A 23 11.25 7.24 -16.64
CA VAL A 23 12.47 7.62 -15.90
C VAL A 23 13.60 6.62 -16.08
N GLU A 24 13.40 5.56 -16.85
CA GLU A 24 14.39 4.55 -17.22
C GLU A 24 15.23 4.08 -16.01
N PRO A 25 14.66 3.25 -15.10
CA PRO A 25 15.35 2.81 -13.89
C PRO A 25 16.71 2.21 -14.18
N LEU A 26 17.73 2.56 -13.40
CA LEU A 26 19.03 1.91 -13.47
C LEU A 26 18.90 0.41 -13.19
N GLY A 27 19.73 -0.42 -13.83
CA GLY A 27 19.73 -1.87 -13.64
C GLY A 27 20.00 -2.34 -12.22
N SER A 28 20.51 -1.47 -11.34
CA SER A 28 20.71 -1.72 -9.91
C SER A 28 19.44 -1.53 -9.07
N ALA A 29 18.40 -0.87 -9.60
CA ALA A 29 17.16 -0.63 -8.88
C ALA A 29 16.41 -1.94 -8.59
N LYS A 30 16.09 -2.18 -7.33
CA LYS A 30 15.37 -3.37 -6.85
C LYS A 30 14.07 -3.02 -6.15
N PHE A 31 13.96 -1.80 -5.63
CA PHE A 31 12.81 -1.31 -4.86
C PHE A 31 12.42 0.09 -5.28
N VAL A 32 11.18 0.42 -4.99
CA VAL A 32 10.60 1.77 -5.13
C VAL A 32 10.15 2.23 -3.75
N GLU A 33 10.62 3.39 -3.33
CA GLU A 33 10.23 4.04 -2.09
C GLU A 33 9.34 5.23 -2.39
N PHE A 34 8.30 5.41 -1.58
CA PHE A 34 7.33 6.49 -1.65
C PHE A 34 7.40 7.31 -0.38
N ILE A 35 7.57 8.62 -0.51
CA ILE A 35 7.61 9.55 0.62
C ILE A 35 6.42 10.49 0.49
N THR A 36 5.68 10.64 1.58
CA THR A 36 4.45 11.43 1.62
C THR A 36 4.71 12.87 2.06
N HIS A 37 3.75 13.75 1.77
CA HIS A 37 3.76 15.12 2.25
C HIS A 37 3.73 15.18 3.78
N MET A 38 4.45 16.13 4.33
CA MET A 38 4.49 16.43 5.76
C MET A 38 4.43 17.94 5.95
N ASP A 39 3.34 18.42 6.52
CA ASP A 39 3.17 19.84 6.88
C ASP A 39 2.46 19.96 8.23
N PRO A 40 3.21 20.25 9.33
CA PRO A 40 2.63 20.40 10.66
C PRO A 40 1.61 21.53 10.79
N ALA A 41 1.62 22.51 9.88
CA ALA A 41 0.69 23.63 9.93
C ALA A 41 -0.71 23.22 9.46
N THR A 42 -0.79 22.35 8.45
CA THR A 42 -2.06 21.92 7.83
C THR A 42 -2.50 20.52 8.22
N MET A 43 -1.60 19.71 8.83
CA MET A 43 -1.82 18.31 9.17
C MET A 43 -1.79 18.09 10.69
N PRO A 44 -2.86 18.36 11.44
CA PRO A 44 -2.88 18.27 12.91
C PRO A 44 -2.58 16.86 13.44
N GLY A 45 -2.82 15.81 12.65
CA GLY A 45 -2.50 14.42 13.01
C GLY A 45 -1.00 14.16 13.20
N LEU A 46 -0.11 14.99 12.63
CA LEU A 46 1.34 14.88 12.82
C LEU A 46 1.80 15.16 14.26
N ARG A 47 0.94 15.75 15.08
CA ARG A 47 1.23 16.02 16.50
C ARG A 47 1.17 14.76 17.37
N GLN A 48 0.64 13.66 16.84
CA GLN A 48 0.59 12.38 17.53
C GLN A 48 1.96 11.69 17.45
N PRO A 49 2.61 11.34 18.56
CA PRO A 49 4.02 10.91 18.60
C PRO A 49 4.24 9.41 18.32
N PHE A 50 3.27 8.69 17.79
CA PHE A 50 3.38 7.24 17.60
C PHE A 50 3.93 6.79 16.24
N LEU A 51 4.10 7.70 15.29
CA LEU A 51 4.71 7.44 13.99
C LEU A 51 5.76 8.49 13.66
N ASP A 52 6.84 8.05 13.04
CA ASP A 52 7.84 8.93 12.45
C ASP A 52 7.33 9.47 11.11
N TRP A 53 7.44 10.78 10.93
CA TRP A 53 7.07 11.47 9.69
C TRP A 53 8.29 12.00 8.96
N PRO A 54 8.27 12.14 7.61
CA PRO A 54 7.14 11.88 6.72
C PRO A 54 6.81 10.38 6.63
N TYR A 55 5.54 10.04 6.38
CA TYR A 55 5.14 8.66 6.16
C TYR A 55 5.85 8.13 4.91
N SER A 56 6.47 6.95 5.02
CA SER A 56 7.18 6.30 3.94
C SER A 56 6.68 4.87 3.72
N GLU A 57 6.64 4.46 2.48
CA GLU A 57 6.30 3.11 2.05
C GLU A 57 7.24 2.61 0.96
N GLY A 58 7.24 1.29 0.74
CA GLY A 58 8.09 0.68 -0.26
C GLY A 58 7.44 -0.53 -0.93
N LEU A 59 7.83 -0.75 -2.18
CA LEU A 59 7.50 -1.93 -2.96
C LEU A 59 8.78 -2.51 -3.59
N ARG A 60 8.79 -3.83 -3.86
CA ARG A 60 9.76 -4.37 -4.80
C ARG A 60 9.50 -3.80 -6.19
N LEU A 61 10.52 -3.75 -7.02
CA LEU A 61 10.39 -3.19 -8.37
C LEU A 61 9.39 -3.97 -9.24
N ASP A 62 9.32 -5.29 -9.12
CA ASP A 62 8.36 -6.12 -9.85
C ASP A 62 6.91 -5.89 -9.38
N GLU A 63 6.68 -5.65 -8.09
CA GLU A 63 5.37 -5.23 -7.56
C GLU A 63 4.98 -3.84 -8.10
N ALA A 64 5.93 -2.91 -8.14
CA ALA A 64 5.72 -1.56 -8.66
C ALA A 64 5.44 -1.54 -10.17
N LEU A 65 6.03 -2.46 -10.91
CA LEU A 65 5.83 -2.61 -12.36
C LEU A 65 4.57 -3.43 -12.70
N HIS A 66 3.92 -4.04 -11.72
CA HIS A 66 2.71 -4.80 -11.98
C HIS A 66 1.55 -3.90 -12.42
N PRO A 67 0.75 -4.28 -13.44
CA PRO A 67 -0.34 -3.43 -13.97
C PRO A 67 -1.40 -3.01 -12.94
N LEU A 68 -1.61 -3.81 -11.89
CA LEU A 68 -2.55 -3.51 -10.81
C LEU A 68 -2.01 -2.52 -9.77
N THR A 69 -0.72 -2.19 -9.81
CA THR A 69 -0.15 -1.11 -8.98
C THR A 69 -0.42 0.21 -9.67
N ILE A 70 -1.32 1.02 -9.11
CA ILE A 70 -1.74 2.28 -9.72
C ILE A 70 -1.39 3.48 -8.85
N MET A 71 -1.16 4.59 -9.53
CA MET A 71 -1.13 5.93 -8.95
C MET A 71 -2.49 6.56 -9.19
N ALA A 72 -3.25 6.77 -8.11
CA ALA A 72 -4.59 7.32 -8.19
C ALA A 72 -4.57 8.85 -7.99
N VAL A 73 -5.32 9.54 -8.82
CA VAL A 73 -5.53 11.00 -8.84
C VAL A 73 -6.98 11.36 -8.58
N GLY A 74 -7.88 10.37 -8.56
CA GLY A 74 -9.31 10.58 -8.34
C GLY A 74 -10.02 9.33 -7.85
N LEU A 75 -11.27 9.49 -7.45
CA LEU A 75 -12.19 8.45 -7.05
C LEU A 75 -13.62 8.85 -7.43
N TYR A 76 -14.46 7.84 -7.76
CA TYR A 76 -15.86 8.05 -8.19
C TYR A 76 -16.01 9.05 -9.35
N GLY A 77 -15.01 9.14 -10.24
CA GLY A 77 -15.02 10.06 -11.39
C GLY A 77 -14.63 11.50 -11.09
N GLU A 78 -14.28 11.82 -9.84
CA GLU A 78 -13.90 13.17 -9.38
C GLU A 78 -12.42 13.22 -8.95
N GLU A 79 -11.88 14.42 -8.83
CA GLU A 79 -10.53 14.64 -8.31
C GLU A 79 -10.40 14.11 -6.87
N LEU A 80 -9.21 13.65 -6.54
CA LEU A 80 -8.92 13.07 -5.22
C LEU A 80 -8.96 14.16 -4.14
N PRO A 81 -9.83 14.04 -3.11
CA PRO A 81 -9.81 14.95 -1.97
C PRO A 81 -8.51 14.85 -1.17
N ASN A 82 -8.08 15.92 -0.51
CA ASN A 82 -6.86 15.98 0.30
C ASN A 82 -6.80 14.83 1.33
N GLN A 83 -7.90 14.58 2.03
CA GLN A 83 -7.99 13.50 3.03
C GLN A 83 -7.79 12.10 2.42
N ASN A 84 -8.16 11.91 1.16
CA ASN A 84 -8.01 10.64 0.45
C ASN A 84 -6.64 10.49 -0.21
N GLY A 85 -5.79 11.52 -0.15
CA GLY A 85 -4.40 11.46 -0.57
C GLY A 85 -4.05 12.28 -1.81
N ALA A 86 -4.80 13.38 -2.08
CA ALA A 86 -4.43 14.32 -3.14
C ALA A 86 -2.99 14.83 -2.98
N PRO A 87 -2.33 15.22 -4.08
CA PRO A 87 -2.79 15.09 -5.47
C PRO A 87 -2.59 13.68 -6.05
N LEU A 88 -1.80 12.84 -5.39
CA LEU A 88 -1.38 11.53 -5.91
C LEU A 88 -1.22 10.53 -4.77
N ARG A 89 -1.86 9.38 -4.88
CA ARG A 89 -1.70 8.29 -3.92
C ARG A 89 -1.40 6.95 -4.59
N LEU A 90 -0.72 6.08 -3.85
CA LEU A 90 -0.51 4.69 -4.24
C LEU A 90 -1.75 3.84 -3.93
N VAL A 91 -2.09 2.92 -4.83
CA VAL A 91 -3.07 1.85 -4.61
C VAL A 91 -2.48 0.52 -5.07
N VAL A 92 -2.41 -0.43 -4.14
CA VAL A 92 -1.93 -1.79 -4.37
C VAL A 92 -3.02 -2.75 -3.86
N PRO A 93 -3.95 -3.20 -4.73
CA PRO A 93 -5.22 -3.80 -4.28
C PRO A 93 -5.07 -5.14 -3.57
N TRP A 94 -3.96 -5.85 -3.75
CA TRP A 94 -3.71 -7.16 -3.12
C TRP A 94 -2.99 -7.08 -1.76
N LYS A 95 -2.59 -5.86 -1.35
CA LYS A 95 -1.90 -5.60 -0.09
C LYS A 95 -2.82 -4.94 0.94
N TYR A 96 -2.44 -5.03 2.20
CA TYR A 96 -3.12 -4.27 3.24
C TYR A 96 -3.02 -2.76 3.00
N GLY A 97 -4.07 -2.03 3.37
CA GLY A 97 -4.24 -0.62 3.00
C GLY A 97 -3.14 0.33 3.47
N PHE A 98 -2.41 -0.01 4.55
CA PHE A 98 -1.30 0.82 5.02
C PHE A 98 -0.15 0.93 4.01
N LYS A 99 -0.03 -0.02 3.07
CA LYS A 99 0.94 0.05 1.97
C LYS A 99 0.65 1.16 0.96
N SER A 100 -0.56 1.68 0.96
CA SER A 100 -1.04 2.66 -0.02
C SER A 100 -0.82 4.10 0.47
N GLY A 101 0.42 4.57 0.44
CA GLY A 101 0.81 5.92 0.84
C GLY A 101 -0.02 6.99 0.13
N LYS A 102 -0.42 8.04 0.89
CA LYS A 102 -1.23 9.17 0.43
C LYS A 102 -0.39 10.42 0.26
N SER A 103 -0.81 11.33 -0.63
CA SER A 103 -0.15 12.63 -0.84
C SER A 103 1.36 12.48 -1.10
N ILE A 104 1.68 11.64 -2.08
CA ILE A 104 3.07 11.30 -2.41
C ILE A 104 3.75 12.53 -3.02
N VAL A 105 4.92 12.89 -2.48
CA VAL A 105 5.72 14.02 -2.95
C VAL A 105 7.08 13.60 -3.51
N ARG A 106 7.49 12.34 -3.25
CA ARG A 106 8.73 11.79 -3.80
C ARG A 106 8.59 10.29 -4.04
N ILE A 107 9.09 9.85 -5.19
CA ILE A 107 9.29 8.45 -5.56
C ILE A 107 10.79 8.27 -5.79
N ARG A 108 11.38 7.30 -5.11
CA ARG A 108 12.82 7.01 -5.18
C ARG A 108 13.05 5.55 -5.54
N LEU A 109 13.89 5.29 -6.50
CA LEU A 109 14.37 3.95 -6.85
C LEU A 109 15.62 3.63 -6.03
N THR A 110 15.67 2.44 -5.43
CA THR A 110 16.78 2.04 -4.55
C THR A 110 17.24 0.60 -4.86
N ASP A 111 18.51 0.31 -4.57
CA ASP A 111 19.09 -1.04 -4.65
C ASP A 111 18.86 -1.87 -3.38
N ARG A 112 18.44 -1.22 -2.29
CA ARG A 112 18.17 -1.82 -0.98
C ARG A 112 16.72 -1.63 -0.61
N GLN A 113 16.18 -2.60 0.16
CA GLN A 113 14.82 -2.50 0.71
C GLN A 113 14.71 -1.25 1.59
N PRO A 114 13.77 -0.33 1.28
CA PRO A 114 13.54 0.84 2.12
C PRO A 114 12.89 0.44 3.44
N GLN A 115 13.17 1.20 4.46
CA GLN A 115 12.43 1.13 5.71
C GLN A 115 11.08 1.81 5.53
N THR A 116 10.02 1.22 6.08
CA THR A 116 8.66 1.76 5.98
C THR A 116 8.14 2.15 7.36
N THR A 117 7.29 3.16 7.41
CA THR A 117 6.87 3.80 8.66
C THR A 117 6.26 2.81 9.66
N TRP A 118 5.31 1.99 9.24
CA TRP A 118 4.69 1.01 10.15
C TRP A 118 5.62 -0.13 10.54
N ASN A 119 6.48 -0.60 9.61
CA ASN A 119 7.45 -1.63 9.94
C ASN A 119 8.49 -1.14 10.97
N LEU A 120 8.89 0.14 10.90
CA LEU A 120 9.75 0.75 11.92
C LEU A 120 9.04 0.88 13.27
N ALA A 121 7.78 1.31 13.26
CA ALA A 121 7.03 1.56 14.49
C ALA A 121 6.64 0.28 15.22
N GLN A 122 6.23 -0.75 14.49
CA GLN A 122 5.75 -2.02 15.05
C GLN A 122 6.10 -3.20 14.12
N PRO A 123 7.36 -3.63 14.07
CA PRO A 123 7.83 -4.67 13.16
C PRO A 123 7.17 -6.03 13.37
N GLU A 124 6.71 -6.34 14.58
CA GLU A 124 5.99 -7.56 14.91
C GLU A 124 4.58 -7.63 14.30
N GLU A 125 4.03 -6.50 13.91
CA GLU A 125 2.66 -6.39 13.39
C GLU A 125 2.61 -6.05 11.90
N TYR A 126 3.61 -5.34 11.38
CA TYR A 126 3.60 -4.76 10.03
C TYR A 126 4.83 -5.14 9.24
N GLY A 127 4.72 -6.20 8.46
CA GLY A 127 5.78 -6.64 7.55
C GLY A 127 5.92 -5.76 6.31
N PHE A 128 7.07 -5.82 5.64
CA PHE A 128 7.34 -5.06 4.43
C PHE A 128 6.38 -5.42 3.28
N TYR A 129 6.14 -6.70 3.02
CA TYR A 129 5.30 -7.14 1.92
C TYR A 129 3.82 -6.82 2.14
N ALA A 130 3.32 -7.08 3.34
CA ALA A 130 1.96 -6.78 3.75
C ALA A 130 0.87 -7.25 2.77
N ASN A 131 1.08 -8.40 2.13
CA ASN A 131 0.08 -9.04 1.28
C ASN A 131 -1.09 -9.52 2.13
N VAL A 132 -2.32 -9.36 1.64
CA VAL A 132 -3.49 -9.88 2.35
C VAL A 132 -3.41 -11.41 2.42
N ASN A 133 -3.26 -11.94 3.62
CA ASN A 133 -3.14 -13.37 3.88
C ASN A 133 -4.06 -13.76 5.06
N PRO A 134 -5.21 -14.44 4.79
CA PRO A 134 -6.13 -14.88 5.83
C PRO A 134 -5.57 -15.96 6.75
N ASP A 135 -4.52 -16.69 6.32
CA ASP A 135 -3.92 -17.79 7.07
C ASP A 135 -2.85 -17.32 8.08
N VAL A 136 -2.48 -16.04 8.02
CA VAL A 136 -1.56 -15.39 8.97
C VAL A 136 -2.31 -14.32 9.74
N SER A 137 -2.59 -14.60 11.01
CA SER A 137 -3.28 -13.65 11.88
C SER A 137 -2.37 -12.48 12.29
N HIS A 138 -2.96 -11.32 12.52
CA HIS A 138 -2.34 -10.24 13.25
C HIS A 138 -2.11 -10.70 14.70
N PRO A 139 -1.06 -10.26 15.43
CA PRO A 139 -0.82 -10.69 16.81
C PRO A 139 -2.00 -10.48 17.77
N ARG A 140 -2.88 -9.51 17.47
CA ARG A 140 -4.01 -9.12 18.33
C ARG A 140 -5.37 -9.59 17.84
N TRP A 141 -5.51 -10.03 16.57
CA TRP A 141 -6.78 -10.52 16.00
C TRP A 141 -6.58 -11.43 14.79
N SER A 142 -7.64 -12.18 14.44
CA SER A 142 -7.66 -13.03 13.26
C SER A 142 -7.89 -12.25 11.97
N GLN A 143 -7.21 -12.65 10.89
CA GLN A 143 -7.37 -12.13 9.54
C GLN A 143 -8.27 -13.00 8.65
N GLU A 144 -8.87 -14.08 9.18
CA GLU A 144 -9.67 -15.03 8.41
C GLU A 144 -10.95 -14.41 7.81
N LYS A 145 -11.52 -13.42 8.50
CA LYS A 145 -12.78 -12.77 8.12
C LYS A 145 -12.66 -11.26 8.11
N GLU A 146 -13.25 -10.66 7.11
CA GLU A 146 -13.34 -9.22 6.95
C GLU A 146 -14.78 -8.73 6.91
N ARG A 147 -14.99 -7.47 7.24
CA ARG A 147 -16.24 -6.76 7.00
C ARG A 147 -16.09 -5.89 5.75
N ARG A 148 -16.84 -6.21 4.70
CA ARG A 148 -16.96 -5.30 3.55
C ARG A 148 -17.80 -4.11 3.96
N ILE A 149 -17.27 -2.88 3.81
CA ILE A 149 -18.03 -1.65 4.09
C ILE A 149 -19.26 -1.60 3.18
N GLY A 150 -20.45 -1.40 3.78
CA GLY A 150 -21.74 -1.48 3.10
C GLY A 150 -22.43 -2.85 3.21
N GLU A 151 -21.73 -3.89 3.67
CA GLU A 151 -22.33 -5.20 3.94
C GLU A 151 -22.63 -5.41 5.44
N PHE A 152 -23.69 -6.11 5.76
CA PHE A 152 -24.10 -6.35 7.15
C PHE A 152 -23.26 -7.44 7.82
N PHE A 153 -22.96 -8.54 7.12
CA PHE A 153 -22.25 -9.70 7.64
C PHE A 153 -20.77 -9.68 7.26
N LYS A 154 -19.93 -10.27 8.12
CA LYS A 154 -18.55 -10.58 7.77
C LYS A 154 -18.48 -11.67 6.70
N ARG A 155 -17.51 -11.57 5.81
CA ARG A 155 -17.18 -12.54 4.77
C ARG A 155 -15.80 -13.14 5.02
N ARG A 156 -15.50 -14.26 4.38
CA ARG A 156 -14.14 -14.81 4.40
C ARG A 156 -13.20 -13.86 3.65
N THR A 157 -12.06 -13.58 4.24
CA THR A 157 -10.98 -12.85 3.57
C THR A 157 -10.35 -13.73 2.49
N LEU A 158 -10.14 -13.17 1.31
CA LEU A 158 -9.50 -13.89 0.21
C LEU A 158 -7.99 -13.61 0.19
N PRO A 159 -7.14 -14.64 -0.07
CA PRO A 159 -5.71 -14.43 -0.29
C PRO A 159 -5.48 -13.34 -1.33
N PHE A 160 -4.49 -12.48 -1.08
CA PHE A 160 -4.20 -11.32 -1.93
C PHE A 160 -5.43 -10.47 -2.23
N ASN A 161 -6.37 -10.40 -1.29
CA ASN A 161 -7.63 -9.67 -1.45
C ASN A 161 -8.44 -10.09 -2.70
N GLY A 162 -8.30 -11.34 -3.13
CA GLY A 162 -8.95 -11.90 -4.32
C GLY A 162 -8.15 -11.78 -5.63
N TYR A 163 -6.94 -11.24 -5.60
CA TYR A 163 -6.08 -11.08 -6.77
C TYR A 163 -5.00 -12.17 -6.89
N ALA A 164 -5.18 -13.34 -6.25
CA ALA A 164 -4.18 -14.40 -6.23
C ALA A 164 -3.75 -14.86 -7.64
N GLU A 165 -4.70 -15.02 -8.57
CA GLU A 165 -4.41 -15.44 -9.95
C GLU A 165 -3.49 -14.45 -10.68
N GLN A 166 -3.56 -13.17 -10.36
CA GLN A 166 -2.80 -12.12 -11.01
C GLN A 166 -1.42 -11.88 -10.38
N VAL A 167 -1.25 -12.14 -9.07
CA VAL A 167 -0.07 -11.68 -8.34
C VAL A 167 0.68 -12.76 -7.56
N ALA A 168 0.09 -13.94 -7.29
CA ALA A 168 0.73 -14.94 -6.44
C ALA A 168 2.09 -15.41 -6.97
N GLN A 169 2.27 -15.45 -8.29
CA GLN A 169 3.53 -15.83 -8.93
C GLN A 169 4.71 -14.89 -8.58
N LEU A 170 4.46 -13.63 -8.23
CA LEU A 170 5.51 -12.70 -7.79
C LEU A 170 6.20 -13.16 -6.50
N TYR A 171 5.55 -14.03 -5.74
CA TYR A 171 5.97 -14.47 -4.40
C TYR A 171 6.33 -15.96 -4.33
N THR A 172 6.45 -16.63 -5.48
CA THR A 172 6.78 -18.06 -5.53
C THR A 172 8.13 -18.32 -4.85
N GLY A 173 8.16 -19.26 -3.90
CA GLY A 173 9.35 -19.62 -3.15
C GLY A 173 9.76 -18.64 -2.03
N MET A 174 8.95 -17.63 -1.75
CA MET A 174 9.19 -16.71 -0.64
C MET A 174 8.42 -17.12 0.62
N ASP A 175 9.06 -16.98 1.79
CA ASP A 175 8.34 -16.97 3.06
C ASP A 175 7.80 -15.57 3.31
N LEU A 176 6.48 -15.45 3.40
CA LEU A 176 5.75 -14.19 3.60
C LEU A 176 5.06 -14.12 4.98
N ARG A 177 5.50 -14.97 5.92
CA ARG A 177 4.99 -15.02 7.29
C ARG A 177 5.73 -14.07 8.21
#